data_1bf563afd56ba38cb004ee29be36bf3e
#
_entry.id   1bf563afd56ba38cb004ee29be36bf3e
#
_cell.length_a   1.000
_cell.length_b   1.000
_cell.length_c   1.000
_cell.angle_alpha   90.00
_cell.angle_beta   90.00
_cell.angle_gamma   90.00
#
_symmetry.space_group_name_H-M   'P 1'
#
loop_
_entity.id
_entity.type
_entity.pdbx_description
1 polymer ?
#
loop_
_entity_poly.entity_id
_entity_poly.type
_entity_poly.pdbx_seq_one_letter_code
_entity_poly.pdbx_strand_id
1 'polypeptide(L)'
;MANHKSSIKRIRQTEARRLHNRYYAKTARNAVRALRSVEDKNEAQALYPKVCSMLDKLAKKNIIHKNKAGNLKSKLAKHVNSLA
;
A
#
# COMPACT_ATOMS: atom_id res chain seq x y z
N MET A 1 -2.14 -24.09 -33.35
CA MET A 1 -2.53 -22.98 -32.48
C MET A 1 -2.33 -23.27 -31.03
N ALA A 2 -1.12 -23.67 -30.72
CA ALA A 2 -0.70 -23.91 -29.34
C ALA A 2 -0.76 -22.67 -28.44
N ASN A 3 -0.81 -21.49 -29.07
CA ASN A 3 -0.71 -20.24 -28.34
C ASN A 3 -1.98 -19.82 -27.57
N HIS A 4 -3.13 -20.39 -27.89
CA HIS A 4 -4.40 -20.03 -27.27
C HIS A 4 -4.44 -20.35 -25.77
N LYS A 5 -4.01 -21.53 -25.38
CA LYS A 5 -4.02 -21.92 -23.96
C LYS A 5 -3.06 -21.06 -23.14
N SER A 6 -1.88 -20.78 -23.68
CA SER A 6 -0.89 -19.91 -23.03
C SER A 6 -1.41 -18.48 -22.87
N SER A 7 -2.07 -17.96 -23.91
CA SER A 7 -2.64 -16.60 -23.88
C SER A 7 -3.74 -16.49 -22.84
N ILE A 8 -4.64 -17.47 -22.78
CA ILE A 8 -5.73 -17.50 -21.81
C ILE A 8 -5.19 -17.56 -20.39
N LYS A 9 -4.18 -18.42 -20.16
CA LYS A 9 -3.54 -18.52 -18.85
C LYS A 9 -2.90 -17.20 -18.44
N ARG A 10 -2.20 -16.54 -19.37
CA ARG A 10 -1.56 -15.25 -19.11
C ARG A 10 -2.59 -14.17 -18.79
N ILE A 11 -3.70 -14.12 -19.51
CA ILE A 11 -4.78 -13.17 -19.26
C ILE A 11 -5.36 -13.38 -17.86
N ARG A 12 -5.64 -14.62 -17.48
CA ARG A 12 -6.14 -14.95 -16.15
C ARG A 12 -5.18 -14.54 -15.05
N GLN A 13 -3.88 -14.81 -15.25
CA GLN A 13 -2.84 -14.40 -14.28
C GLN A 13 -2.76 -12.89 -14.16
N THR A 14 -2.84 -12.17 -15.28
CA THR A 14 -2.79 -10.71 -15.28
C THR A 14 -4.00 -10.12 -14.56
N GLU A 15 -5.20 -10.66 -14.82
CA GLU A 15 -6.40 -10.22 -14.12
C GLU A 15 -6.34 -10.50 -12.62
N ALA A 16 -5.88 -11.69 -12.24
CA ALA A 16 -5.73 -12.05 -10.84
C ALA A 16 -4.74 -11.12 -10.13
N ARG A 17 -3.61 -10.82 -10.77
CA ARG A 17 -2.63 -9.87 -10.23
C ARG A 17 -3.21 -8.48 -10.10
N ARG A 18 -3.95 -8.02 -11.11
CA ARG A 18 -4.59 -6.70 -11.10
C ARG A 18 -5.56 -6.56 -9.93
N LEU A 19 -6.43 -7.55 -9.73
CA LEU A 19 -7.38 -7.57 -8.62
C LEU A 19 -6.66 -7.61 -7.28
N HIS A 20 -5.65 -8.44 -7.17
CA HIS A 20 -4.85 -8.58 -5.96
C HIS A 20 -4.12 -7.27 -5.62
N ASN A 21 -3.47 -6.66 -6.61
CA ASN A 21 -2.76 -5.40 -6.44
C ASN A 21 -3.73 -4.27 -6.07
N ARG A 22 -4.90 -4.24 -6.70
CA ARG A 22 -5.94 -3.26 -6.41
C ARG A 22 -6.43 -3.38 -4.97
N TYR A 23 -6.64 -4.61 -4.51
CA TYR A 23 -7.04 -4.89 -3.13
C TYR A 23 -6.00 -4.38 -2.13
N TYR A 24 -4.73 -4.72 -2.34
CA TYR A 24 -3.65 -4.28 -1.46
C TYR A 24 -3.47 -2.76 -1.48
N ALA A 25 -3.53 -2.16 -2.64
CA ALA A 25 -3.43 -0.70 -2.77
C ALA A 25 -4.57 0.00 -2.02
N LYS A 26 -5.79 -0.52 -2.14
CA LYS A 26 -6.96 0.02 -1.45
C LYS A 26 -6.81 -0.14 0.06
N THR A 27 -6.36 -1.30 0.54
CA THR A 27 -6.15 -1.56 1.96
C THR A 27 -5.11 -0.60 2.55
N ALA A 28 -3.99 -0.39 1.85
CA ALA A 28 -2.96 0.53 2.30
C ALA A 28 -3.47 1.98 2.31
N ARG A 29 -4.24 2.37 1.30
CA ARG A 29 -4.83 3.71 1.22
C ARG A 29 -5.78 3.95 2.39
N ASN A 30 -6.60 2.96 2.73
CA ASN A 30 -7.50 3.04 3.88
C ASN A 30 -6.71 3.15 5.18
N ALA A 31 -5.61 2.42 5.32
CA ALA A 31 -4.73 2.49 6.48
C ALA A 31 -4.10 3.88 6.63
N VAL A 32 -3.67 4.49 5.52
CA VAL A 32 -3.14 5.86 5.51
C VAL A 32 -4.21 6.85 5.97
N ARG A 33 -5.44 6.70 5.47
CA ARG A 33 -6.56 7.57 5.89
C ARG A 33 -6.86 7.40 7.37
N ALA A 34 -6.86 6.16 7.87
CA ALA A 34 -7.10 5.88 9.27
C ALA A 34 -6.05 6.55 10.15
N LEU A 35 -4.78 6.47 9.75
CA LEU A 35 -3.69 7.13 10.48
C LEU A 35 -3.86 8.64 10.51
N ARG A 36 -4.25 9.24 9.38
CA ARG A 36 -4.47 10.69 9.28
C ARG A 36 -5.65 11.18 10.10
N SER A 37 -6.63 10.32 10.36
CA SER A 37 -7.80 10.68 11.15
C SER A 37 -7.61 10.47 12.65
N VAL A 38 -6.54 9.81 13.07
CA VAL A 38 -6.22 9.61 14.48
C VAL A 38 -5.74 10.94 15.08
N GLU A 39 -6.37 11.37 16.17
CA GLU A 39 -6.01 12.59 16.87
C GLU A 39 -5.06 12.35 18.04
N ASP A 40 -5.09 11.15 18.61
CA ASP A 40 -4.22 10.78 19.74
C ASP A 40 -2.82 10.40 19.22
N LYS A 41 -1.82 11.11 19.70
CA LYS A 41 -0.42 10.87 19.32
C LYS A 41 0.04 9.46 19.65
N ASN A 42 -0.36 8.92 20.80
CA ASN A 42 0.02 7.56 21.20
C ASN A 42 -0.54 6.51 20.24
N GLU A 43 -1.81 6.64 19.86
CA GLU A 43 -2.43 5.76 18.87
C GLU A 43 -1.77 5.90 17.51
N ALA A 44 -1.47 7.12 17.10
CA ALA A 44 -0.80 7.39 15.83
C ALA A 44 0.60 6.78 15.80
N GLN A 45 1.35 6.90 16.87
CA GLN A 45 2.68 6.29 16.97
C GLN A 45 2.62 4.76 16.94
N ALA A 46 1.58 4.16 17.50
CA ALA A 46 1.40 2.72 17.46
C ALA A 46 1.00 2.23 16.08
N LEU A 47 0.18 3.01 15.35
CA LEU A 47 -0.30 2.66 14.02
C LEU A 47 0.73 2.92 12.92
N TYR A 48 1.57 3.93 13.10
CA TYR A 48 2.53 4.37 12.08
C TYR A 48 3.44 3.24 11.56
N PRO A 49 4.10 2.43 12.42
CA PRO A 49 4.95 1.35 11.93
C PRO A 49 4.18 0.32 11.09
N LYS A 50 2.93 0.05 11.44
CA LYS A 50 2.08 -0.88 10.68
C LYS A 50 1.80 -0.34 9.28
N VAL A 51 1.48 0.94 9.17
CA VAL A 51 1.24 1.58 7.86
C VAL A 51 2.51 1.62 7.04
N CYS A 52 3.65 1.94 7.63
CA CYS A 52 4.95 1.93 6.96
C CYS A 52 5.27 0.55 6.41
N SER A 53 5.03 -0.50 7.19
CA SER A 53 5.23 -1.88 6.77
C SER A 53 4.38 -2.23 5.55
N MET A 54 3.12 -1.81 5.52
CA MET A 54 2.22 -2.03 4.37
C MET A 54 2.74 -1.31 3.13
N LEU A 55 3.18 -0.07 3.26
CA LEU A 55 3.72 0.71 2.14
C LEU A 55 5.01 0.09 1.59
N ASP A 56 5.89 -0.39 2.47
CA ASP A 56 7.12 -1.05 2.07
C ASP A 56 6.85 -2.36 1.32
N LYS A 57 5.85 -3.13 1.76
CA LYS A 57 5.45 -4.35 1.06
C LYS A 57 4.91 -4.05 -0.33
N LEU A 58 4.12 -2.99 -0.48
CA LEU A 58 3.61 -2.57 -1.79
C LEU A 58 4.76 -2.17 -2.71
N ALA A 59 5.74 -1.44 -2.20
CA ALA A 59 6.91 -1.03 -2.97
C ALA A 59 7.74 -2.25 -3.38
N LYS A 60 7.93 -3.21 -2.48
CA LYS A 60 8.66 -4.45 -2.75
C LYS A 60 7.99 -5.27 -3.86
N LYS A 61 6.66 -5.27 -3.91
CA LYS A 61 5.88 -5.98 -4.93
C LYS A 61 5.68 -5.16 -6.21
N ASN A 62 6.26 -3.97 -6.29
CA ASN A 62 6.11 -3.05 -7.42
C ASN A 62 4.67 -2.59 -7.68
N ILE A 63 3.82 -2.65 -6.67
CA ILE A 63 2.46 -2.11 -6.75
C ILE A 63 2.49 -0.59 -6.73
N ILE A 64 3.39 -0.02 -5.91
CA ILE A 64 3.72 1.40 -5.92
C ILE A 64 5.23 1.55 -6.07
N HIS A 65 5.69 2.71 -6.54
CA HIS A 65 7.10 2.98 -6.64
C HIS A 65 7.70 3.25 -5.25
N LYS A 66 8.96 2.86 -5.03
CA LYS A 66 9.66 3.07 -3.76
C LYS A 66 9.69 4.54 -3.34
N ASN A 67 9.77 5.46 -4.31
CA ASN A 67 9.74 6.89 -4.03
C ASN A 67 8.38 7.32 -3.48
N LYS A 68 7.30 6.76 -4.01
CA LYS A 68 5.95 7.01 -3.50
C LYS A 68 5.81 6.55 -2.06
N ALA A 69 6.30 5.34 -1.75
CA ALA A 69 6.29 4.80 -0.39
C ALA A 69 7.09 5.70 0.56
N GLY A 70 8.28 6.13 0.15
CA GLY A 70 9.13 7.03 0.93
C GLY A 70 8.45 8.38 1.19
N ASN A 71 7.82 8.95 0.17
CA ASN A 71 7.10 10.23 0.30
C ASN A 71 5.91 10.12 1.26
N LEU A 72 5.13 9.05 1.15
CA LEU A 72 4.00 8.82 2.05
C LEU A 72 4.47 8.62 3.49
N LYS A 73 5.51 7.82 3.70
CA LYS A 73 6.07 7.61 5.04
C LYS A 73 6.56 8.93 5.64
N SER A 74 7.24 9.75 4.87
CA SER A 74 7.74 11.04 5.32
C SER A 74 6.60 11.98 5.73
N LYS A 75 5.56 12.08 4.90
CA LYS A 75 4.39 12.91 5.20
C LYS A 75 3.66 12.42 6.45
N LEU A 76 3.52 11.11 6.59
CA LEU A 76 2.85 10.53 7.76
C LEU A 76 3.67 10.74 9.02
N ALA A 77 5.00 10.64 8.95
CA ALA A 77 5.88 10.93 10.07
C ALA A 77 5.71 12.37 10.55
N LYS A 78 5.65 13.33 9.63
CA LYS A 78 5.40 14.73 9.96
C LYS A 78 4.04 14.92 10.62
N HIS A 79 3.03 14.25 10.11
CA HIS A 79 1.68 14.31 10.67
C HIS A 79 1.67 13.78 12.11
N VAL A 80 2.26 12.61 12.35
CA VAL A 80 2.32 11.99 13.68
C VAL A 80 3.09 12.89 14.65
N ASN A 81 4.21 13.46 14.21
CA ASN A 81 5.01 14.35 15.05
C ASN A 81 4.31 15.68 15.35
N SER A 82 3.38 16.09 14.51
CA SER A 82 2.61 17.33 14.70
C SER A 82 1.48 17.17 15.71
N LEU A 83 1.10 15.95 16.06
CA LEU A 83 0.06 15.71 17.04
C LEU A 83 0.56 16.06 18.45
N ALA A 84 -0.27 16.69 19.19
CA ALA A 84 0.07 17.13 20.55
C ALA A 84 -0.08 16.00 21.57
#